data_91d20f659dbdc97f9576a3961d8607be
#
_entry.id   91d20f659dbdc97f9576a3961d8607be
#
_cell.length_a   1.000
_cell.length_b   1.000
_cell.length_c   1.000
_cell.angle_alpha   90.00
_cell.angle_beta   90.00
_cell.angle_gamma   90.00
#
_symmetry.space_group_name_H-M   'P 1'
#
loop_
_entity.id
_entity.type
_entity.pdbx_description
1 polymer ?
#
loop_
_entity_poly.entity_id
_entity_poly.type
_entity_poly.pdbx_seq_one_letter_code
_entity_poly.pdbx_strand_id
1 'polypeptide(L)'
;MKSAEASILFSATLSPMNYFKDILGGRAEDYNMTLLCPFERRNREILISSNISTVYRSREESCLPIINYIKTVVSRRTGNYIVFFPSYGYMDRVYELFIEKFPDVKTSIQKSGMSESEREKFLNDFKEDSKESFISFAVLGGLFSEGIDLKGDKLIGSIIVGVGLPKISFERDIIMDFFNKKNGLGYEYSYMYPGMNKILQAAGRVIRTESDRGVILLIDKRFMTVKYKKLFPREWYPNHIIDCEHDIESILKVFWDE
;
A
#
# COMPACT_ATOMS: atom_id res chain seq x y z
N MET A 1 -25.75 -15.63 6.74
CA MET A 1 -26.12 -16.11 5.41
C MET A 1 -27.27 -17.13 5.40
N LYS A 2 -27.52 -17.89 6.47
CA LYS A 2 -28.60 -18.91 6.49
C LYS A 2 -30.02 -18.35 6.41
N SER A 3 -30.23 -17.03 6.54
CA SER A 3 -31.55 -16.37 6.51
C SER A 3 -31.84 -15.63 5.21
N ALA A 4 -30.95 -15.72 4.22
CA ALA A 4 -31.12 -15.05 2.92
C ALA A 4 -31.19 -16.09 1.81
N GLU A 5 -32.04 -15.85 0.79
CA GLU A 5 -32.14 -16.70 -0.41
C GLU A 5 -30.86 -16.66 -1.26
N ALA A 6 -30.20 -15.49 -1.32
CA ALA A 6 -28.93 -15.27 -1.99
C ALA A 6 -28.09 -14.24 -1.23
N SER A 7 -26.77 -14.34 -1.37
CA SER A 7 -25.82 -13.38 -0.81
C SER A 7 -24.79 -13.01 -1.87
N ILE A 8 -24.60 -11.71 -2.10
CA ILE A 8 -23.60 -11.17 -3.03
C ILE A 8 -22.57 -10.41 -2.20
N LEU A 9 -21.31 -10.83 -2.31
CA LEU A 9 -20.18 -10.18 -1.65
C LEU A 9 -19.28 -9.57 -2.72
N PHE A 10 -18.94 -8.30 -2.57
CA PHE A 10 -18.09 -7.61 -3.53
C PHE A 10 -17.13 -6.64 -2.85
N SER A 11 -15.94 -6.51 -3.43
CA SER A 11 -14.92 -5.53 -3.03
C SER A 11 -13.89 -5.41 -4.15
N ALA A 12 -13.18 -4.30 -4.19
CA ALA A 12 -12.03 -4.13 -5.08
C ALA A 12 -10.82 -5.02 -4.71
N THR A 13 -10.81 -5.57 -3.51
CA THR A 13 -9.65 -6.31 -2.96
C THR A 13 -9.98 -7.75 -2.52
N LEU A 14 -11.02 -8.38 -3.11
CA LEU A 14 -11.31 -9.82 -2.89
C LEU A 14 -10.30 -10.72 -3.61
N SER A 15 -9.01 -10.51 -3.34
CA SER A 15 -7.90 -11.26 -3.94
C SER A 15 -6.95 -11.79 -2.85
N PRO A 16 -6.56 -13.09 -2.92
CA PRO A 16 -7.02 -14.11 -3.87
C PRO A 16 -8.44 -14.63 -3.57
N MET A 17 -9.19 -14.93 -4.61
CA MET A 17 -10.61 -15.31 -4.50
C MET A 17 -10.85 -16.52 -3.60
N ASN A 18 -10.01 -17.56 -3.69
CA ASN A 18 -10.15 -18.77 -2.88
C ASN A 18 -10.00 -18.50 -1.37
N TYR A 19 -9.10 -17.58 -1.00
CA TYR A 19 -8.95 -17.13 0.38
C TYR A 19 -10.25 -16.55 0.92
N PHE A 20 -10.89 -15.65 0.16
CA PHE A 20 -12.15 -15.06 0.58
C PHE A 20 -13.31 -16.05 0.59
N LYS A 21 -13.40 -16.97 -0.38
CA LYS A 21 -14.38 -18.06 -0.34
C LYS A 21 -14.25 -18.86 0.96
N ASP A 22 -13.04 -19.28 1.30
CA ASP A 22 -12.79 -20.06 2.52
C ASP A 22 -13.17 -19.32 3.80
N ILE A 23 -12.78 -18.04 3.91
CA ILE A 23 -13.02 -17.24 5.15
C ILE A 23 -14.49 -16.84 5.29
N LEU A 24 -15.17 -16.55 4.19
CA LEU A 24 -16.56 -16.13 4.19
C LEU A 24 -17.55 -17.31 4.19
N GLY A 25 -17.05 -18.56 4.22
CA GLY A 25 -17.87 -19.76 4.26
C GLY A 25 -18.52 -20.09 2.91
N GLY A 26 -17.92 -19.64 1.82
CA GLY A 26 -18.29 -19.99 0.47
C GLY A 26 -17.89 -21.42 0.13
N ARG A 27 -18.52 -21.98 -0.92
CA ARG A 27 -18.28 -23.31 -1.46
C ARG A 27 -17.50 -23.23 -2.75
N ALA A 28 -16.88 -24.33 -3.15
CA ALA A 28 -16.12 -24.39 -4.40
C ALA A 28 -16.98 -24.05 -5.63
N GLU A 29 -18.23 -24.51 -5.63
CA GLU A 29 -19.23 -24.32 -6.68
C GLU A 29 -19.87 -22.92 -6.73
N ASP A 30 -19.68 -22.10 -5.70
CA ASP A 30 -20.26 -20.74 -5.67
C ASP A 30 -19.65 -19.88 -6.80
N TYR A 31 -20.48 -19.12 -7.46
CA TYR A 31 -20.06 -18.25 -8.55
C TYR A 31 -19.07 -17.19 -8.06
N ASN A 32 -18.14 -16.85 -8.91
CA ASN A 32 -17.24 -15.72 -8.69
C ASN A 32 -17.04 -14.96 -10.00
N MET A 33 -16.79 -13.68 -9.88
CA MET A 33 -16.52 -12.82 -11.01
C MET A 33 -15.38 -11.85 -10.65
N THR A 34 -14.44 -11.70 -11.57
CA THR A 34 -13.38 -10.70 -11.46
C THR A 34 -13.52 -9.74 -12.64
N LEU A 35 -13.73 -8.48 -12.34
CA LEU A 35 -13.79 -7.42 -13.33
C LEU A 35 -12.41 -6.82 -13.53
N LEU A 36 -12.13 -6.36 -14.75
CA LEU A 36 -10.90 -5.62 -15.04
C LEU A 36 -11.00 -4.22 -14.44
N CYS A 37 -9.84 -3.66 -14.07
CA CYS A 37 -9.75 -2.26 -13.68
C CYS A 37 -10.21 -1.37 -14.85
N PRO A 38 -11.16 -0.43 -14.64
CA PRO A 38 -11.66 0.43 -15.70
C PRO A 38 -10.68 1.54 -16.09
N PHE A 39 -9.68 1.81 -15.23
CA PHE A 39 -8.74 2.90 -15.43
C PHE A 39 -7.57 2.49 -16.32
N GLU A 40 -7.10 3.42 -17.14
CA GLU A 40 -5.99 3.17 -18.04
C GLU A 40 -4.68 2.89 -17.30
N ARG A 41 -3.91 1.91 -17.80
CA ARG A 41 -2.63 1.51 -17.18
C ARG A 41 -1.59 2.61 -17.23
N ARG A 42 -1.55 3.40 -18.31
CA ARG A 42 -0.61 4.52 -18.50
C ARG A 42 -0.75 5.61 -17.43
N ASN A 43 -1.89 5.66 -16.74
CA ASN A 43 -2.12 6.62 -15.67
C ASN A 43 -1.49 6.18 -14.33
N ARG A 44 -0.86 5.00 -14.29
CA ARG A 44 -0.29 4.42 -13.08
C ARG A 44 1.11 3.91 -13.32
N GLU A 45 2.08 4.41 -12.54
CA GLU A 45 3.43 3.86 -12.52
C GLU A 45 3.66 3.03 -11.26
N ILE A 46 4.15 1.80 -11.43
CA ILE A 46 4.42 0.87 -10.33
C ILE A 46 5.92 0.61 -10.23
N LEU A 47 6.52 1.04 -9.12
CA LEU A 47 7.92 0.83 -8.82
C LEU A 47 8.06 -0.19 -7.69
N ILE A 48 9.03 -1.11 -7.80
CA ILE A 48 9.28 -2.16 -6.80
C ILE A 48 10.76 -2.16 -6.43
N SER A 49 11.06 -1.86 -5.17
CA SER A 49 12.43 -1.93 -4.65
C SER A 49 12.89 -3.39 -4.52
N SER A 50 14.01 -3.72 -5.16
CA SER A 50 14.62 -5.06 -5.14
C SER A 50 15.64 -5.24 -4.01
N ASN A 51 16.21 -4.17 -3.49
CA ASN A 51 17.37 -4.15 -2.60
C ASN A 51 17.06 -3.87 -1.13
N ILE A 52 15.91 -3.24 -0.81
CA ILE A 52 15.56 -2.88 0.56
C ILE A 52 14.80 -4.02 1.26
N SER A 53 15.22 -4.35 2.47
CA SER A 53 14.55 -5.32 3.35
C SER A 53 13.95 -4.60 4.56
N THR A 54 12.64 -4.75 4.77
CA THR A 54 11.94 -4.16 5.92
C THR A 54 11.64 -5.16 7.04
N VAL A 55 12.26 -6.34 7.02
CA VAL A 55 12.18 -7.30 8.13
C VAL A 55 12.75 -6.67 9.40
N TYR A 56 12.21 -7.06 10.57
CA TYR A 56 12.50 -6.39 11.84
C TYR A 56 14.00 -6.12 12.09
N ARG A 57 14.84 -7.12 11.84
CA ARG A 57 16.31 -7.05 12.02
C ARG A 57 17.02 -6.08 11.07
N SER A 58 16.41 -5.74 9.94
CA SER A 58 16.99 -4.88 8.90
C SER A 58 16.41 -3.46 8.91
N ARG A 59 15.50 -3.15 9.85
CA ARG A 59 14.78 -1.86 9.86
C ARG A 59 15.70 -0.68 10.04
N GLU A 60 16.70 -0.82 10.89
CA GLU A 60 17.66 0.25 11.15
C GLU A 60 18.43 0.63 9.87
N GLU A 61 19.00 -0.35 9.21
CA GLU A 61 19.78 -0.19 7.98
C GLU A 61 18.91 0.30 6.81
N SER A 62 17.62 -0.02 6.84
CA SER A 62 16.70 0.34 5.77
C SER A 62 16.19 1.79 5.84
N CYS A 63 16.30 2.47 7.00
CA CYS A 63 15.75 3.81 7.16
C CYS A 63 16.33 4.81 6.16
N LEU A 64 17.65 4.85 6.02
CA LEU A 64 18.31 5.81 5.14
C LEU A 64 17.98 5.58 3.65
N PRO A 65 18.06 4.36 3.10
CA PRO A 65 17.58 4.11 1.74
C PRO A 65 16.10 4.47 1.52
N ILE A 66 15.23 4.19 2.50
CA ILE A 66 13.80 4.53 2.41
C ILE A 66 13.59 6.04 2.29
N ILE A 67 14.21 6.86 3.15
CA ILE A 67 14.02 8.32 3.07
C ILE A 67 14.59 8.91 1.78
N ASN A 68 15.66 8.36 1.24
CA ASN A 68 16.19 8.76 -0.06
C ASN A 68 15.19 8.44 -1.18
N TYR A 69 14.63 7.23 -1.20
CA TYR A 69 13.62 6.84 -2.20
C TYR A 69 12.36 7.71 -2.11
N ILE A 70 11.87 7.98 -0.89
CA ILE A 70 10.73 8.90 -0.68
C ILE A 70 11.07 10.27 -1.29
N LYS A 71 12.22 10.84 -0.94
CA LYS A 71 12.65 12.17 -1.42
C LYS A 71 12.77 12.19 -2.94
N THR A 72 13.34 11.15 -3.54
CA THR A 72 13.51 11.06 -4.99
C THR A 72 12.16 11.03 -5.71
N VAL A 73 11.20 10.20 -5.27
CA VAL A 73 9.84 10.15 -5.85
C VAL A 73 9.17 11.53 -5.77
N VAL A 74 9.16 12.14 -4.60
CA VAL A 74 8.46 13.41 -4.35
C VAL A 74 9.09 14.58 -5.09
N SER A 75 10.39 14.53 -5.38
CA SER A 75 11.09 15.58 -6.13
C SER A 75 10.78 15.56 -7.63
N ARG A 76 10.17 14.50 -8.16
CA ARG A 76 9.89 14.37 -9.61
C ARG A 76 8.59 15.07 -10.04
N ARG A 77 7.63 15.23 -9.13
CA ARG A 77 6.37 15.93 -9.41
C ARG A 77 5.89 16.61 -8.13
N THR A 78 5.56 17.88 -8.21
CA THR A 78 4.88 18.60 -7.11
C THR A 78 3.48 18.03 -6.92
N GLY A 79 3.11 17.74 -5.67
CA GLY A 79 1.80 17.21 -5.32
C GLY A 79 1.80 16.53 -3.95
N ASN A 80 0.73 15.81 -3.65
CA ASN A 80 0.56 15.17 -2.35
C ASN A 80 0.88 13.68 -2.43
N TYR A 81 1.61 13.22 -1.43
CA TYR A 81 2.07 11.85 -1.29
C TYR A 81 1.72 11.28 0.08
N ILE A 82 1.47 9.99 0.13
CA ILE A 82 1.29 9.27 1.39
C ILE A 82 2.29 8.12 1.49
N VAL A 83 2.94 7.99 2.64
CA VAL A 83 3.90 6.92 2.92
C VAL A 83 3.32 6.03 4.01
N PHE A 84 3.06 4.78 3.67
CA PHE A 84 2.47 3.80 4.58
C PHE A 84 3.52 2.89 5.20
N PHE A 85 3.42 2.70 6.51
CA PHE A 85 4.31 1.84 7.28
C PHE A 85 3.57 0.69 7.98
N PRO A 86 4.25 -0.43 8.29
CA PRO A 86 3.63 -1.56 8.97
C PRO A 86 3.40 -1.34 10.48
N SER A 87 3.99 -0.30 11.07
CA SER A 87 3.85 0.03 12.49
C SER A 87 4.25 1.46 12.79
N TYR A 88 3.68 2.02 13.87
CA TYR A 88 4.01 3.36 14.36
C TYR A 88 5.51 3.51 14.65
N GLY A 89 6.12 2.64 15.44
CA GLY A 89 7.52 2.79 15.82
C GLY A 89 8.51 2.75 14.64
N TYR A 90 8.18 2.07 13.53
CA TYR A 90 9.00 2.13 12.32
C TYR A 90 8.75 3.41 11.54
N MET A 91 7.50 3.84 11.48
CA MET A 91 7.10 5.10 10.87
C MET A 91 7.77 6.30 11.55
N ASP A 92 7.66 6.36 12.89
CA ASP A 92 8.22 7.46 13.70
C ASP A 92 9.73 7.59 13.46
N ARG A 93 10.45 6.47 13.48
CA ARG A 93 11.90 6.47 13.24
C ARG A 93 12.29 6.98 11.85
N VAL A 94 11.59 6.52 10.81
CA VAL A 94 11.86 6.99 9.43
C VAL A 94 11.46 8.44 9.28
N TYR A 95 10.35 8.85 9.90
CA TYR A 95 9.89 10.24 9.89
C TYR A 95 10.89 11.20 10.54
N GLU A 96 11.39 10.88 11.74
CA GLU A 96 12.40 11.68 12.44
C GLU A 96 13.64 11.89 11.57
N LEU A 97 14.19 10.83 10.98
CA LEU A 97 15.31 10.92 10.06
C LEU A 97 14.98 11.71 8.79
N PHE A 98 13.74 11.59 8.29
CA PHE A 98 13.31 12.31 7.09
C PHE A 98 13.27 13.83 7.33
N ILE A 99 12.64 14.29 8.41
CA ILE A 99 12.55 15.72 8.71
C ILE A 99 13.90 16.34 9.10
N GLU A 100 14.79 15.57 9.74
CA GLU A 100 16.16 15.98 10.03
C GLU A 100 16.96 16.21 8.73
N LYS A 101 16.85 15.29 7.78
CA LYS A 101 17.62 15.36 6.52
C LYS A 101 17.00 16.28 5.48
N PHE A 102 15.68 16.47 5.48
CA PHE A 102 14.92 17.25 4.50
C PHE A 102 13.94 18.21 5.19
N PRO A 103 14.44 19.19 5.96
CA PRO A 103 13.60 20.08 6.79
C PRO A 103 12.66 20.99 5.98
N ASP A 104 12.99 21.26 4.73
CA ASP A 104 12.20 22.13 3.84
C ASP A 104 10.97 21.42 3.24
N VAL A 105 10.85 20.10 3.40
CA VAL A 105 9.71 19.36 2.85
C VAL A 105 8.55 19.41 3.82
N LYS A 106 7.39 19.85 3.35
CA LYS A 106 6.18 19.89 4.14
C LYS A 106 5.67 18.48 4.45
N THR A 107 5.53 18.17 5.72
CA THR A 107 5.15 16.83 6.17
C THR A 107 4.06 16.84 7.23
N SER A 108 3.35 15.71 7.35
CA SER A 108 2.54 15.37 8.51
C SER A 108 2.73 13.90 8.89
N ILE A 109 2.38 13.57 10.11
CA ILE A 109 2.48 12.19 10.63
C ILE A 109 1.21 11.80 11.38
N GLN A 110 0.73 10.60 11.10
CA GLN A 110 -0.39 10.01 11.82
C GLN A 110 0.01 9.68 13.26
N LYS A 111 -0.77 10.16 14.22
CA LYS A 111 -0.62 9.80 15.64
C LYS A 111 -1.56 8.66 16.03
N SER A 112 -1.14 7.85 17.01
CA SER A 112 -2.03 6.85 17.59
C SER A 112 -3.13 7.56 18.40
N GLY A 113 -4.37 7.07 18.30
CA GLY A 113 -5.49 7.61 19.08
C GLY A 113 -6.00 8.98 18.64
N MET A 114 -5.73 9.42 17.40
CA MET A 114 -6.27 10.69 16.87
C MET A 114 -7.78 10.76 17.02
N SER A 115 -8.27 11.89 17.53
CA SER A 115 -9.68 12.26 17.52
C SER A 115 -10.20 12.48 16.10
N GLU A 116 -11.51 12.53 15.92
CA GLU A 116 -12.12 12.78 14.61
C GLU A 116 -11.69 14.14 14.03
N SER A 117 -11.67 15.17 14.86
CA SER A 117 -11.20 16.51 14.47
C SER A 117 -9.73 16.53 14.02
N GLU A 118 -8.84 15.79 14.69
CA GLU A 118 -7.44 15.66 14.27
C GLU A 118 -7.30 14.92 12.94
N ARG A 119 -8.17 13.94 12.69
CA ARG A 119 -8.23 13.21 11.41
C ARG A 119 -8.70 14.11 10.27
N GLU A 120 -9.76 14.88 10.49
CA GLU A 120 -10.23 15.86 9.51
C GLU A 120 -9.15 16.88 9.18
N LYS A 121 -8.45 17.38 10.20
CA LYS A 121 -7.31 18.29 10.00
C LYS A 121 -6.21 17.66 9.17
N PHE A 122 -5.83 16.41 9.47
CA PHE A 122 -4.83 15.66 8.71
C PHE A 122 -5.24 15.51 7.24
N LEU A 123 -6.53 15.26 6.95
CA LEU A 123 -7.05 15.16 5.60
C LEU A 123 -7.14 16.49 4.87
N ASN A 124 -7.45 17.57 5.58
CA ASN A 124 -7.51 18.91 5.01
C ASN A 124 -6.14 19.48 4.60
N ASP A 125 -5.05 18.83 5.02
CA ASP A 125 -3.70 19.17 4.55
C ASP A 125 -3.44 18.71 3.11
N PHE A 126 -4.22 17.75 2.57
CA PHE A 126 -4.17 17.32 1.17
C PHE A 126 -4.94 18.31 0.28
N LYS A 127 -4.24 19.32 -0.20
CA LYS A 127 -4.82 20.35 -1.05
C LYS A 127 -4.62 20.05 -2.53
N GLU A 128 -5.64 20.35 -3.32
CA GLU A 128 -5.50 20.41 -4.78
C GLU A 128 -4.63 21.61 -5.17
N ASP A 129 -3.98 21.53 -6.31
CA ASP A 129 -3.14 22.61 -6.89
C ASP A 129 -2.07 23.17 -5.92
N SER A 130 -1.51 22.32 -5.08
CA SER A 130 -0.43 22.75 -4.18
C SER A 130 0.82 23.14 -4.98
N LYS A 131 1.39 24.30 -4.65
CA LYS A 131 2.66 24.77 -5.25
C LYS A 131 3.88 24.06 -4.66
N GLU A 132 3.70 23.32 -3.59
CA GLU A 132 4.74 22.62 -2.86
C GLU A 132 4.30 21.18 -2.61
N SER A 133 5.25 20.25 -2.63
CA SER A 133 4.96 18.87 -2.31
C SER A 133 4.65 18.69 -0.83
N PHE A 134 3.64 17.87 -0.54
CA PHE A 134 3.22 17.50 0.80
C PHE A 134 3.29 16.00 1.00
N ILE A 135 3.87 15.54 2.09
CA ILE A 135 4.03 14.11 2.41
C ILE A 135 3.38 13.80 3.75
N SER A 136 2.46 12.87 3.74
CA SER A 136 1.87 12.32 4.96
C SER A 136 2.41 10.94 5.27
N PHE A 137 2.81 10.71 6.52
CA PHE A 137 3.26 9.42 7.03
C PHE A 137 2.12 8.76 7.80
N ALA A 138 1.75 7.54 7.42
CA ALA A 138 0.62 6.82 8.01
C ALA A 138 0.91 5.32 8.19
N VAL A 139 0.05 4.63 8.95
CA VAL A 139 0.17 3.19 9.19
C VAL A 139 -0.79 2.41 8.31
N LEU A 140 -0.32 1.30 7.73
CA LEU A 140 -1.13 0.37 6.92
C LEU A 140 -2.26 -0.26 7.75
N GLY A 141 -3.44 -0.37 7.15
CA GLY A 141 -4.62 -0.95 7.80
C GLY A 141 -5.22 -0.05 8.89
N GLY A 142 -4.83 1.23 8.92
CA GLY A 142 -5.45 2.27 9.73
C GLY A 142 -6.48 3.06 8.92
N LEU A 143 -7.10 4.03 9.59
CA LEU A 143 -8.15 4.88 9.03
C LEU A 143 -7.76 5.54 7.69
N PHE A 144 -6.49 5.90 7.55
CA PHE A 144 -6.00 6.56 6.33
C PHE A 144 -5.74 5.58 5.17
N SER A 145 -5.73 4.27 5.40
CA SER A 145 -5.69 3.28 4.33
C SER A 145 -7.08 2.80 3.89
N GLU A 146 -8.14 2.99 4.71
CA GLU A 146 -9.47 2.42 4.45
C GLU A 146 -10.58 3.47 4.29
N GLY A 147 -10.45 4.67 4.84
CA GLY A 147 -11.52 5.65 4.95
C GLY A 147 -11.35 6.97 4.21
N ILE A 148 -10.30 7.16 3.41
CA ILE A 148 -10.01 8.45 2.76
C ILE A 148 -10.52 8.48 1.32
N ASP A 149 -11.19 9.55 0.94
CA ASP A 149 -11.57 9.85 -0.44
C ASP A 149 -10.79 11.07 -0.95
N LEU A 150 -9.55 10.82 -1.39
CA LEU A 150 -8.68 11.82 -2.02
C LEU A 150 -8.72 11.62 -3.54
N LYS A 151 -9.60 12.35 -4.22
CA LYS A 151 -9.76 12.31 -5.69
C LYS A 151 -8.90 13.39 -6.36
N GLY A 152 -8.58 13.16 -7.63
CA GLY A 152 -7.81 14.10 -8.44
C GLY A 152 -6.41 14.30 -7.88
N ASP A 153 -5.87 15.49 -8.03
CA ASP A 153 -4.53 15.87 -7.59
C ASP A 153 -4.34 15.90 -6.07
N LYS A 154 -5.39 15.54 -5.29
CA LYS A 154 -5.27 15.41 -3.82
C LYS A 154 -4.33 14.27 -3.40
N LEU A 155 -4.08 13.29 -4.26
CA LEU A 155 -3.11 12.24 -3.99
C LEU A 155 -2.52 11.70 -5.30
N ILE A 156 -1.27 12.02 -5.58
CA ILE A 156 -0.56 11.58 -6.78
C ILE A 156 0.48 10.48 -6.52
N GLY A 157 0.71 10.10 -5.27
CA GLY A 157 1.64 9.02 -4.97
C GLY A 157 1.38 8.31 -3.65
N SER A 158 1.53 6.99 -3.68
CA SER A 158 1.48 6.10 -2.52
C SER A 158 2.78 5.30 -2.42
N ILE A 159 3.50 5.49 -1.32
CA ILE A 159 4.74 4.76 -1.03
C ILE A 159 4.46 3.79 0.10
N ILE A 160 4.67 2.50 -0.14
CA ILE A 160 4.30 1.44 0.79
C ILE A 160 5.55 0.73 1.29
N VAL A 161 5.86 0.92 2.56
CA VAL A 161 7.02 0.32 3.23
C VAL A 161 6.63 -1.00 3.88
N GLY A 162 7.23 -2.08 3.41
CA GLY A 162 6.98 -3.44 3.90
C GLY A 162 5.75 -4.10 3.31
N VAL A 163 5.53 -5.35 3.69
CA VAL A 163 4.49 -6.22 3.11
C VAL A 163 3.22 -6.30 3.96
N GLY A 164 2.99 -5.32 4.83
CA GLY A 164 1.72 -5.13 5.53
C GLY A 164 1.31 -6.24 6.51
N LEU A 165 2.23 -7.14 6.91
CA LEU A 165 1.89 -8.27 7.77
C LEU A 165 1.17 -7.82 9.04
N PRO A 166 0.05 -8.46 9.41
CA PRO A 166 -0.59 -8.24 10.69
C PRO A 166 0.36 -8.53 11.87
N LYS A 167 0.05 -7.93 13.02
CA LYS A 167 0.74 -8.24 14.27
C LYS A 167 0.50 -9.72 14.65
N ILE A 168 1.53 -10.35 15.21
CA ILE A 168 1.43 -11.70 15.77
C ILE A 168 0.42 -11.69 16.91
N SER A 169 -0.52 -12.64 16.90
CA SER A 169 -1.51 -12.80 17.95
C SER A 169 -1.98 -14.25 18.02
N PHE A 170 -2.58 -14.63 19.15
CA PHE A 170 -3.12 -15.97 19.38
C PHE A 170 -4.16 -16.36 18.32
N GLU A 171 -5.03 -15.44 17.93
CA GLU A 171 -6.05 -15.67 16.90
C GLU A 171 -5.39 -15.98 15.54
N ARG A 172 -4.26 -15.33 15.23
CA ARG A 172 -3.50 -15.61 14.00
C ARG A 172 -2.87 -16.99 14.02
N ASP A 173 -2.41 -17.43 15.17
CA ASP A 173 -1.84 -18.77 15.34
C ASP A 173 -2.92 -19.85 15.16
N ILE A 174 -4.14 -19.64 15.69
CA ILE A 174 -5.28 -20.54 15.46
C ILE A 174 -5.62 -20.64 13.96
N ILE A 175 -5.68 -19.51 13.26
CA ILE A 175 -5.96 -19.48 11.82
C ILE A 175 -4.85 -20.21 11.07
N MET A 176 -3.59 -19.96 11.43
CA MET A 176 -2.42 -20.59 10.83
C MET A 176 -2.46 -22.11 10.98
N ASP A 177 -2.70 -22.59 12.18
CA ASP A 177 -2.80 -24.03 12.46
C ASP A 177 -3.96 -24.70 11.72
N PHE A 178 -5.11 -24.04 11.69
CA PHE A 178 -6.29 -24.55 10.97
C PHE A 178 -5.99 -24.70 9.47
N PHE A 179 -5.47 -23.66 8.82
CA PHE A 179 -5.21 -23.70 7.37
C PHE A 179 -3.96 -24.50 7.01
N ASN A 180 -2.99 -24.65 7.92
CA ASN A 180 -1.91 -25.61 7.74
C ASN A 180 -2.44 -27.06 7.65
N LYS A 181 -3.39 -27.40 8.50
CA LYS A 181 -4.03 -28.74 8.48
C LYS A 181 -4.97 -28.92 7.28
N LYS A 182 -5.68 -27.85 6.87
CA LYS A 182 -6.67 -27.90 5.79
C LYS A 182 -6.04 -28.00 4.39
N ASN A 183 -5.04 -27.16 4.12
CA ASN A 183 -4.50 -26.97 2.76
C ASN A 183 -3.00 -26.63 2.69
N GLY A 184 -2.28 -26.61 3.82
CA GLY A 184 -0.86 -26.30 3.88
C GLY A 184 -0.52 -24.80 3.72
N LEU A 185 -1.50 -23.90 3.75
CA LEU A 185 -1.35 -22.47 3.48
C LEU A 185 -1.58 -21.59 4.72
N GLY A 186 -1.25 -22.09 5.91
CA GLY A 186 -1.50 -21.39 7.16
C GLY A 186 -0.87 -19.99 7.22
N TYR A 187 0.39 -19.84 6.82
CA TYR A 187 1.06 -18.54 6.80
C TYR A 187 0.42 -17.59 5.78
N GLU A 188 0.08 -18.08 4.61
CA GLU A 188 -0.58 -17.30 3.57
C GLU A 188 -1.92 -16.74 4.08
N TYR A 189 -2.74 -17.56 4.73
CA TYR A 189 -4.06 -17.17 5.25
C TYR A 189 -3.97 -16.24 6.47
N SER A 190 -3.01 -16.46 7.35
CA SER A 190 -2.89 -15.69 8.59
C SER A 190 -2.20 -14.36 8.41
N TYR A 191 -1.23 -14.28 7.50
CA TYR A 191 -0.32 -13.13 7.40
C TYR A 191 -0.24 -12.54 6.00
N MET A 192 0.07 -13.36 4.99
CA MET A 192 0.42 -12.84 3.66
C MET A 192 -0.78 -12.25 2.92
N TYR A 193 -1.91 -12.95 2.86
CA TYR A 193 -3.12 -12.43 2.20
C TYR A 193 -3.71 -11.21 2.91
N PRO A 194 -3.89 -11.21 4.24
CA PRO A 194 -4.32 -10.01 4.95
C PRO A 194 -3.35 -8.83 4.79
N GLY A 195 -2.05 -9.10 4.77
CA GLY A 195 -1.04 -8.08 4.51
C GLY A 195 -1.16 -7.47 3.12
N MET A 196 -1.27 -8.33 2.09
CA MET A 196 -1.41 -7.88 0.71
C MET A 196 -2.70 -7.11 0.48
N ASN A 197 -3.80 -7.48 1.13
CA ASN A 197 -5.06 -6.72 1.05
C ASN A 197 -4.90 -5.28 1.55
N LYS A 198 -4.18 -5.06 2.65
CA LYS A 198 -3.88 -3.69 3.12
C LYS A 198 -3.06 -2.90 2.10
N ILE A 199 -2.10 -3.56 1.44
CA ILE A 199 -1.28 -2.95 0.39
C ILE A 199 -2.14 -2.57 -0.81
N LEU A 200 -3.01 -3.46 -1.27
CA LEU A 200 -3.93 -3.19 -2.38
C LEU A 200 -4.87 -2.03 -2.06
N GLN A 201 -5.39 -1.94 -0.83
CA GLN A 201 -6.21 -0.82 -0.38
C GLN A 201 -5.44 0.49 -0.37
N ALA A 202 -4.21 0.50 0.18
CA ALA A 202 -3.34 1.68 0.21
C ALA A 202 -2.94 2.15 -1.19
N ALA A 203 -2.57 1.23 -2.08
CA ALA A 203 -2.24 1.51 -3.47
C ALA A 203 -3.44 2.00 -4.28
N GLY A 204 -4.63 1.43 -4.02
CA GLY A 204 -5.89 1.82 -4.68
C GLY A 204 -6.39 3.22 -4.33
N ARG A 205 -5.68 3.96 -3.47
CA ARG A 205 -6.01 5.36 -3.17
C ARG A 205 -5.56 6.34 -4.25
N VAL A 206 -4.59 5.97 -5.06
CA VAL A 206 -3.94 6.86 -6.03
C VAL A 206 -4.80 7.04 -7.29
N ILE A 207 -5.43 5.99 -7.81
CA ILE A 207 -6.24 6.04 -9.02
C ILE A 207 -7.70 5.73 -8.68
N ARG A 208 -8.58 6.71 -8.79
CA ARG A 208 -10.02 6.63 -8.46
C ARG A 208 -10.94 7.10 -9.56
N THR A 209 -10.40 7.91 -10.46
CA THR A 209 -11.11 8.42 -11.63
C THR A 209 -10.31 8.12 -12.89
N GLU A 210 -10.93 8.32 -14.05
CA GLU A 210 -10.28 8.13 -15.35
C GLU A 210 -9.16 9.13 -15.62
N SER A 211 -9.23 10.29 -14.98
CA SER A 211 -8.24 11.38 -15.11
C SER A 211 -7.11 11.32 -14.10
N ASP A 212 -7.25 10.50 -13.03
CA ASP A 212 -6.20 10.40 -12.02
C ASP A 212 -4.94 9.80 -12.61
N ARG A 213 -3.79 10.39 -12.24
CA ARG A 213 -2.48 9.90 -12.63
C ARG A 213 -1.56 9.86 -11.41
N GLY A 214 -0.81 8.77 -11.23
CA GLY A 214 0.04 8.69 -10.05
C GLY A 214 0.95 7.48 -9.96
N VAL A 215 1.80 7.51 -8.92
CA VAL A 215 2.90 6.57 -8.69
C VAL A 215 2.62 5.72 -7.45
N ILE A 216 2.91 4.43 -7.56
CA ILE A 216 2.91 3.50 -6.42
C ILE A 216 4.31 2.92 -6.29
N LEU A 217 4.96 3.17 -5.15
CA LEU A 217 6.27 2.60 -4.84
C LEU A 217 6.13 1.55 -3.72
N LEU A 218 6.52 0.32 -4.02
CA LEU A 218 6.54 -0.81 -3.07
C LEU A 218 7.98 -1.02 -2.57
N ILE A 219 8.21 -0.80 -1.29
CA ILE A 219 9.55 -0.91 -0.68
C ILE A 219 9.63 -2.16 0.20
N ASP A 220 9.96 -3.27 -0.40
CA ASP A 220 10.47 -4.50 0.26
C ASP A 220 10.85 -5.53 -0.80
N LYS A 221 12.03 -6.11 -0.68
CA LYS A 221 12.51 -7.16 -1.60
C LYS A 221 11.63 -8.41 -1.66
N ARG A 222 10.76 -8.65 -0.67
CA ARG A 222 9.80 -9.77 -0.67
C ARG A 222 8.79 -9.66 -1.81
N PHE A 223 8.48 -8.46 -2.29
CA PHE A 223 7.62 -8.27 -3.47
C PHE A 223 8.19 -8.89 -4.75
N MET A 224 9.53 -9.09 -4.80
CA MET A 224 10.19 -9.76 -5.92
C MET A 224 9.96 -11.28 -5.96
N THR A 225 9.49 -11.87 -4.86
CA THR A 225 9.26 -13.32 -4.80
C THR A 225 8.02 -13.74 -5.59
N VAL A 226 8.05 -14.96 -6.13
CA VAL A 226 6.93 -15.55 -6.89
C VAL A 226 5.64 -15.54 -6.08
N LYS A 227 5.73 -15.78 -4.75
CA LYS A 227 4.55 -15.80 -3.86
C LYS A 227 3.83 -14.45 -3.84
N TYR A 228 4.55 -13.33 -3.71
CA TYR A 228 3.95 -11.99 -3.71
C TYR A 228 3.53 -11.55 -5.11
N LYS A 229 4.34 -11.80 -6.13
CA LYS A 229 4.00 -11.45 -7.53
C LYS A 229 2.69 -12.08 -8.01
N LYS A 230 2.35 -13.28 -7.55
CA LYS A 230 1.06 -13.92 -7.85
C LYS A 230 -0.15 -13.20 -7.25
N LEU A 231 0.04 -12.32 -6.28
CA LEU A 231 -1.01 -11.54 -5.63
C LEU A 231 -1.18 -10.15 -6.24
N PHE A 232 -0.33 -9.77 -7.18
CA PHE A 232 -0.44 -8.49 -7.87
C PHE A 232 -1.65 -8.50 -8.81
N PRO A 233 -2.44 -7.44 -8.81
CA PRO A 233 -3.51 -7.28 -9.78
C PRO A 233 -2.94 -7.10 -11.19
N ARG A 234 -3.72 -7.44 -12.20
CA ARG A 234 -3.27 -7.40 -13.61
C ARG A 234 -2.85 -6.00 -14.05
N GLU A 235 -3.48 -4.97 -13.54
CA GLU A 235 -3.18 -3.58 -13.82
C GLU A 235 -1.85 -3.09 -13.22
N TRP A 236 -1.19 -3.88 -12.36
CA TRP A 236 0.16 -3.57 -11.89
C TRP A 236 1.26 -4.04 -12.85
N TYR A 237 0.89 -4.54 -14.00
CA TYR A 237 1.83 -4.94 -15.04
C TYR A 237 1.65 -4.09 -16.30
N PRO A 238 2.77 -3.63 -16.93
CA PRO A 238 4.15 -3.80 -16.47
C PRO A 238 4.43 -3.04 -15.19
N ASN A 239 5.45 -3.47 -14.43
CA ASN A 239 6.00 -2.74 -13.29
C ASN A 239 7.51 -2.64 -13.46
N HIS A 240 8.11 -1.62 -12.86
CA HIS A 240 9.54 -1.37 -12.92
C HIS A 240 10.23 -1.78 -11.62
N ILE A 241 11.33 -2.50 -11.75
CA ILE A 241 12.17 -2.90 -10.64
C ILE A 241 13.24 -1.83 -10.48
N ILE A 242 13.43 -1.35 -9.26
CA ILE A 242 14.42 -0.34 -8.93
C ILE A 242 15.38 -0.85 -7.86
N ASP A 243 16.65 -0.45 -7.95
CA ASP A 243 17.67 -0.75 -6.94
C ASP A 243 18.47 0.50 -6.49
N CYS A 244 18.24 1.65 -7.14
CA CYS A 244 18.84 2.93 -6.77
C CYS A 244 17.91 4.11 -7.06
N GLU A 245 18.28 5.30 -6.59
CA GLU A 245 17.57 6.55 -6.80
C GLU A 245 17.52 6.94 -8.28
N HIS A 246 18.57 6.64 -9.03
CA HIS A 246 18.66 6.96 -10.45
C HIS A 246 17.60 6.23 -11.29
N ASP A 247 17.26 4.98 -10.94
CA ASP A 247 16.17 4.25 -11.60
C ASP A 247 14.85 4.98 -11.42
N ILE A 248 14.55 5.42 -10.18
CA ILE A 248 13.34 6.18 -9.87
C ILE A 248 13.28 7.46 -10.70
N GLU A 249 14.38 8.21 -10.74
CA GLU A 249 14.46 9.45 -11.50
C GLU A 249 14.20 9.25 -12.98
N SER A 250 14.85 8.26 -13.57
CA SER A 250 14.75 7.96 -15.01
C SER A 250 13.35 7.53 -15.40
N ILE A 251 12.73 6.63 -14.64
CA ILE A 251 11.39 6.11 -14.91
C ILE A 251 10.34 7.23 -14.72
N LEU A 252 10.39 7.95 -13.59
CA LEU A 252 9.40 8.97 -13.28
C LEU A 252 9.54 10.21 -14.18
N LYS A 253 10.73 10.48 -14.72
CA LYS A 253 10.88 11.52 -15.74
C LYS A 253 10.03 11.19 -16.97
N VAL A 254 10.15 9.99 -17.51
CA VAL A 254 9.36 9.55 -18.67
C VAL A 254 7.87 9.56 -18.31
N PHE A 255 7.50 9.00 -17.17
CA PHE A 255 6.11 8.90 -16.75
C PHE A 255 5.41 10.26 -16.61
N TRP A 256 6.05 11.29 -16.07
CA TRP A 256 5.43 12.58 -15.85
C TRP A 256 5.53 13.54 -17.04
N ASP A 257 6.46 13.30 -17.97
CA ASP A 257 6.66 14.14 -19.17
C ASP A 257 5.76 13.71 -20.35
N GLU A 258 5.17 12.49 -20.30
CA GLU A 258 4.13 12.01 -21.22
C GLU A 258 2.74 12.57 -20.86
#